data_214bafc096d0fbe08f9577784b6aefb0
#
_entry.id   214bafc096d0fbe08f9577784b6aefb0
#
_cell.length_a   1.000
_cell.length_b   1.000
_cell.length_c   1.000
_cell.angle_alpha   90.00
_cell.angle_beta   90.00
_cell.angle_gamma   90.00
#
_symmetry.space_group_name_H-M   'P 1'
#
loop_
_entity.id
_entity.type
_entity.pdbx_description
1 polymer ?
#
loop_
_entity_poly.entity_id
_entity_poly.type
_entity_poly.pdbx_seq_one_letter_code
_entity_poly.pdbx_strand_id
1 'polypeptide(L)'
;MERYVTACGGDTRKGMTLYRYNLQVSQEMFTIVSCFEVALRNAIDHKLTKNLGDEWLRDSIMPNGVFTEPILRKTRDIITFAHRKLQQSQSYTHHKLLAEMEFGIWKYMFSPVQYRVTGRNLLSIFPNKPRSSREIQYNHTYIFNELDKVNSLRNRIAHHETICFASHTSTIDTSYVTNIYTKIKTLFSWMDIDSNSLLYGLDHINRVCAQINQLKNRL
;
A
#
# COMPACT_ATOMS: atom_id res chain seq x y z
N MET A 1 -18.19 -18.08 7.09
CA MET A 1 -19.43 -17.64 7.78
C MET A 1 -19.40 -17.89 9.28
N GLU A 2 -18.93 -19.03 9.74
CA GLU A 2 -18.90 -19.43 11.16
C GLU A 2 -18.33 -18.32 12.07
N ARG A 3 -17.14 -17.78 11.74
CA ARG A 3 -16.51 -16.70 12.51
C ARG A 3 -17.40 -15.46 12.73
N TYR A 4 -18.20 -15.07 11.72
CA TYR A 4 -19.12 -13.94 11.82
C TYR A 4 -20.32 -14.25 12.72
N VAL A 5 -20.84 -15.48 12.62
CA VAL A 5 -21.97 -15.93 13.47
C VAL A 5 -21.51 -16.04 14.93
N THR A 6 -20.34 -16.63 15.16
CA THR A 6 -19.73 -16.72 16.50
C THR A 6 -19.52 -15.30 17.11
N ALA A 7 -18.97 -14.37 16.33
CA ALA A 7 -18.80 -12.99 16.77
C ALA A 7 -20.10 -12.26 17.13
N CYS A 8 -21.24 -12.75 16.61
CA CYS A 8 -22.58 -12.22 16.86
C CYS A 8 -23.40 -13.11 17.82
N GLY A 9 -22.75 -13.88 18.70
CA GLY A 9 -23.43 -14.69 19.72
C GLY A 9 -24.36 -15.75 19.15
N GLY A 10 -24.08 -16.25 17.94
CA GLY A 10 -24.93 -17.25 17.25
C GLY A 10 -26.05 -16.66 16.37
N ASP A 11 -26.24 -15.34 16.38
CA ASP A 11 -27.25 -14.67 15.53
C ASP A 11 -26.79 -14.63 14.07
N THR A 12 -27.40 -15.48 13.25
CA THR A 12 -27.08 -15.59 11.82
C THR A 12 -27.40 -14.30 11.03
N ARG A 13 -28.46 -13.55 11.38
CA ARG A 13 -28.81 -12.30 10.69
C ARG A 13 -27.78 -11.21 10.96
N LYS A 14 -27.38 -11.06 12.23
CA LYS A 14 -26.30 -10.14 12.61
C LYS A 14 -24.97 -10.57 12.00
N GLY A 15 -24.67 -11.89 11.99
CA GLY A 15 -23.48 -12.43 11.33
C GLY A 15 -23.42 -12.09 9.83
N MET A 16 -24.54 -12.21 9.10
CA MET A 16 -24.65 -11.79 7.70
C MET A 16 -24.47 -10.28 7.52
N THR A 17 -24.98 -9.48 8.43
CA THR A 17 -24.81 -8.02 8.41
C THR A 17 -23.33 -7.66 8.61
N LEU A 18 -22.68 -8.26 9.58
CA LEU A 18 -21.24 -8.07 9.83
C LEU A 18 -20.38 -8.50 8.62
N TYR A 19 -20.72 -9.63 7.99
CA TYR A 19 -20.06 -10.06 6.75
C TYR A 19 -20.17 -9.01 5.64
N ARG A 20 -21.36 -8.45 5.41
CA ARG A 20 -21.57 -7.38 4.42
C ARG A 20 -20.73 -6.12 4.75
N TYR A 21 -20.70 -5.72 6.02
CA TYR A 21 -19.87 -4.60 6.46
C TYR A 21 -18.36 -4.88 6.28
N ASN A 22 -17.92 -6.13 6.50
CA ASN A 22 -16.52 -6.50 6.21
C ASN A 22 -16.20 -6.37 4.71
N LEU A 23 -17.10 -6.80 3.82
CA LEU A 23 -16.92 -6.60 2.38
C LEU A 23 -16.88 -5.12 2.02
N GLN A 24 -17.78 -4.32 2.59
CA GLN A 24 -17.84 -2.89 2.34
C GLN A 24 -16.58 -2.17 2.82
N VAL A 25 -16.10 -2.42 4.05
CA VAL A 25 -14.86 -1.81 4.54
C VAL A 25 -13.65 -2.26 3.74
N SER A 26 -13.63 -3.50 3.24
CA SER A 26 -12.57 -3.99 2.34
C SER A 26 -12.57 -3.25 1.01
N GLN A 27 -13.74 -3.03 0.40
CA GLN A 27 -13.90 -2.27 -0.84
C GLN A 27 -13.44 -0.81 -0.67
N GLU A 28 -13.87 -0.13 0.40
CA GLU A 28 -13.48 1.24 0.71
C GLU A 28 -11.95 1.34 0.91
N MET A 29 -11.38 0.45 1.72
CA MET A 29 -9.92 0.42 1.94
C MET A 29 -9.14 0.11 0.67
N PHE A 30 -9.64 -0.78 -0.19
CA PHE A 30 -8.99 -1.06 -1.48
C PHE A 30 -8.92 0.18 -2.36
N THR A 31 -9.99 0.97 -2.42
CA THR A 31 -10.02 2.25 -3.15
C THR A 31 -8.97 3.23 -2.61
N ILE A 32 -8.91 3.41 -1.27
CA ILE A 32 -7.94 4.31 -0.63
C ILE A 32 -6.50 3.85 -0.90
N VAL A 33 -6.22 2.55 -0.76
CA VAL A 33 -4.90 1.97 -1.02
C VAL A 33 -4.51 2.13 -2.49
N SER A 34 -5.44 1.94 -3.43
CA SER A 34 -5.18 2.10 -4.87
C SER A 34 -4.84 3.55 -5.22
N CYS A 35 -5.55 4.54 -4.67
CA CYS A 35 -5.22 5.95 -4.84
C CYS A 35 -3.81 6.27 -4.29
N PHE A 36 -3.49 5.71 -3.12
CA PHE A 36 -2.17 5.89 -2.50
C PHE A 36 -1.06 5.21 -3.32
N GLU A 37 -1.28 4.00 -3.83
CA GLU A 37 -0.32 3.28 -4.67
C GLU A 37 0.02 4.09 -5.93
N VAL A 38 -0.99 4.64 -6.60
CA VAL A 38 -0.77 5.48 -7.79
C VAL A 38 0.01 6.74 -7.45
N ALA A 39 -0.32 7.43 -6.36
CA ALA A 39 0.40 8.64 -5.93
C ALA A 39 1.86 8.32 -5.57
N LEU A 40 2.10 7.27 -4.79
CA LEU A 40 3.44 6.81 -4.38
C LEU A 40 4.29 6.44 -5.60
N ARG A 41 3.73 5.62 -6.50
CA ARG A 41 4.37 5.20 -7.75
C ARG A 41 4.80 6.42 -8.58
N ASN A 42 3.89 7.35 -8.81
CA ASN A 42 4.15 8.52 -9.63
C ASN A 42 5.21 9.44 -8.99
N ALA A 43 5.20 9.59 -7.66
CA ALA A 43 6.22 10.37 -6.95
C ALA A 43 7.62 9.72 -7.04
N ILE A 44 7.70 8.39 -6.91
CA ILE A 44 8.95 7.62 -7.07
C ILE A 44 9.43 7.75 -8.52
N ASP A 45 8.54 7.52 -9.48
CA ASP A 45 8.86 7.61 -10.90
C ASP A 45 9.42 8.99 -11.26
N HIS A 46 8.71 10.06 -10.93
CA HIS A 46 9.18 11.43 -11.17
C HIS A 46 10.56 11.69 -10.54
N LYS A 47 10.82 11.17 -9.33
CA LYS A 47 12.11 11.32 -8.67
C LYS A 47 13.21 10.55 -9.37
N LEU A 48 12.95 9.31 -9.77
CA LEU A 48 13.96 8.45 -10.39
C LEU A 48 14.20 8.81 -11.86
N THR A 49 13.20 9.28 -12.59
CA THR A 49 13.36 9.86 -13.92
C THR A 49 14.36 11.02 -13.91
N LYS A 50 14.25 11.92 -12.95
CA LYS A 50 15.22 13.04 -12.80
C LYS A 50 16.64 12.60 -12.48
N ASN A 51 16.80 11.43 -11.83
CA ASN A 51 18.11 10.98 -11.37
C ASN A 51 18.78 9.98 -12.32
N LEU A 52 17.98 9.14 -12.99
CA LEU A 52 18.42 7.97 -13.74
C LEU A 52 18.00 7.99 -15.21
N GLY A 53 17.15 8.97 -15.62
CA GLY A 53 16.65 9.08 -16.98
C GLY A 53 15.24 8.56 -17.19
N ASP A 54 14.64 8.90 -18.34
CA ASP A 54 13.21 8.67 -18.65
C ASP A 54 12.81 7.18 -18.66
N GLU A 55 13.73 6.30 -18.96
CA GLU A 55 13.51 4.85 -19.03
C GLU A 55 14.15 4.10 -17.84
N TRP A 56 14.30 4.78 -16.70
CA TRP A 56 15.06 4.30 -15.54
C TRP A 56 14.67 2.89 -15.10
N LEU A 57 13.38 2.53 -15.16
CA LEU A 57 12.91 1.22 -14.68
C LEU A 57 13.38 0.08 -15.61
N ARG A 58 13.33 0.29 -16.94
CA ARG A 58 13.93 -0.64 -17.93
C ARG A 58 15.44 -0.69 -17.78
N ASP A 59 16.08 0.48 -17.70
CA ASP A 59 17.54 0.59 -17.71
C ASP A 59 18.14 0.03 -16.42
N SER A 60 17.39 0.02 -15.32
CA SER A 60 17.83 -0.56 -14.04
C SER A 60 18.12 -2.07 -14.10
N ILE A 61 17.53 -2.79 -15.05
CA ILE A 61 17.71 -4.24 -15.23
C ILE A 61 18.70 -4.61 -16.36
N MET A 62 19.18 -3.63 -17.15
CA MET A 62 20.15 -3.83 -18.22
C MET A 62 21.55 -4.07 -17.66
N PRO A 63 22.52 -4.59 -18.45
CA PRO A 63 23.92 -4.66 -18.03
C PRO A 63 24.39 -3.30 -17.51
N ASN A 64 24.99 -3.26 -16.33
CA ASN A 64 25.38 -2.05 -15.59
C ASN A 64 24.21 -1.22 -14.99
N GLY A 65 22.97 -1.71 -15.05
CA GLY A 65 21.83 -1.08 -14.37
C GLY A 65 21.92 -1.21 -12.84
N VAL A 66 21.15 -0.36 -12.13
CA VAL A 66 21.23 -0.27 -10.66
C VAL A 66 20.71 -1.51 -9.92
N PHE A 67 19.95 -2.41 -10.58
CA PHE A 67 19.41 -3.64 -9.98
C PHE A 67 20.18 -4.90 -10.40
N THR A 68 21.45 -4.78 -10.74
CA THR A 68 22.28 -5.93 -11.17
C THR A 68 22.91 -6.71 -10.01
N GLU A 69 23.01 -6.14 -8.80
CA GLU A 69 23.53 -6.84 -7.62
C GLU A 69 22.72 -8.12 -7.33
N PRO A 70 23.39 -9.24 -6.92
CA PRO A 70 22.71 -10.53 -6.66
C PRO A 70 21.56 -10.45 -5.64
N ILE A 71 21.70 -9.62 -4.61
CA ILE A 71 20.69 -9.41 -3.58
C ILE A 71 19.40 -8.77 -4.14
N LEU A 72 19.48 -8.08 -5.29
CA LEU A 72 18.37 -7.43 -5.98
C LEU A 72 17.71 -8.32 -7.04
N ARG A 73 18.14 -9.58 -7.15
CA ARG A 73 17.66 -10.53 -8.16
C ARG A 73 16.13 -10.58 -8.24
N LYS A 74 15.43 -10.67 -7.09
CA LYS A 74 13.96 -10.74 -7.07
C LYS A 74 13.32 -9.50 -7.72
N THR A 75 13.79 -8.31 -7.39
CA THR A 75 13.32 -7.05 -7.99
C THR A 75 13.58 -7.04 -9.49
N ARG A 76 14.81 -7.39 -9.90
CA ARG A 76 15.19 -7.49 -11.30
C ARG A 76 14.33 -8.48 -12.07
N ASP A 77 14.09 -9.67 -11.53
CA ASP A 77 13.31 -10.72 -12.20
C ASP A 77 11.85 -10.30 -12.43
N ILE A 78 11.22 -9.61 -11.46
CA ILE A 78 9.86 -9.06 -11.60
C ILE A 78 9.81 -8.04 -12.74
N ILE A 79 10.72 -7.07 -12.75
CA ILE A 79 10.77 -6.03 -13.78
C ILE A 79 11.07 -6.66 -15.16
N THR A 80 12.01 -7.61 -15.22
CA THR A 80 12.37 -8.31 -16.45
C THR A 80 11.18 -9.08 -17.03
N PHE A 81 10.41 -9.76 -16.19
CA PHE A 81 9.21 -10.49 -16.62
C PHE A 81 8.17 -9.54 -17.25
N ALA A 82 7.86 -8.45 -16.55
CA ALA A 82 6.90 -7.47 -17.03
C ALA A 82 7.37 -6.78 -18.33
N HIS A 83 8.65 -6.42 -18.40
CA HIS A 83 9.24 -5.83 -19.60
C HIS A 83 9.16 -6.76 -20.81
N ARG A 84 9.53 -8.05 -20.65
CA ARG A 84 9.42 -9.06 -21.72
C ARG A 84 7.98 -9.25 -22.20
N LYS A 85 7.01 -9.32 -21.29
CA LYS A 85 5.58 -9.41 -21.60
C LYS A 85 5.12 -8.26 -22.48
N LEU A 86 5.50 -7.02 -22.12
CA LEU A 86 5.16 -5.83 -22.90
C LEU A 86 5.87 -5.78 -24.26
N GLN A 87 7.10 -6.24 -24.35
CA GLN A 87 7.81 -6.35 -25.64
C GLN A 87 7.16 -7.38 -26.57
N GLN A 88 6.82 -8.56 -26.05
CA GLN A 88 6.15 -9.62 -26.85
C GLN A 88 4.81 -9.16 -27.40
N SER A 89 4.06 -8.35 -26.64
CA SER A 89 2.78 -7.76 -27.09
C SER A 89 2.96 -6.48 -27.92
N GLN A 90 4.19 -6.08 -28.23
CA GLN A 90 4.54 -4.83 -28.95
C GLN A 90 3.87 -3.58 -28.34
N SER A 91 3.65 -3.60 -27.03
CA SER A 91 2.91 -2.56 -26.32
C SER A 91 3.76 -1.81 -25.30
N TYR A 92 5.08 -2.00 -25.31
CA TYR A 92 5.99 -1.39 -24.35
C TYR A 92 5.92 0.14 -24.39
N THR A 93 5.75 0.72 -23.22
CA THR A 93 6.09 2.11 -22.88
C THR A 93 6.55 2.12 -21.43
N HIS A 94 7.34 3.13 -21.02
CA HIS A 94 7.75 3.28 -19.62
C HIS A 94 6.56 3.29 -18.65
N HIS A 95 5.51 4.04 -18.97
CA HIS A 95 4.30 4.12 -18.15
C HIS A 95 3.56 2.78 -18.03
N LYS A 96 3.54 1.97 -19.09
CA LYS A 96 2.96 0.62 -19.00
C LYS A 96 3.81 -0.31 -18.16
N LEU A 97 5.15 -0.21 -18.25
CA LEU A 97 6.03 -0.98 -17.37
C LEU A 97 5.83 -0.60 -15.90
N LEU A 98 5.69 0.70 -15.58
CA LEU A 98 5.33 1.16 -14.24
C LEU A 98 3.99 0.59 -13.78
N ALA A 99 2.99 0.53 -14.66
CA ALA A 99 1.65 0.02 -14.34
C ALA A 99 1.60 -1.49 -14.10
N GLU A 100 2.54 -2.26 -14.66
CA GLU A 100 2.70 -3.70 -14.38
C GLU A 100 3.32 -3.99 -13.01
N MET A 101 3.87 -2.97 -12.33
CA MET A 101 4.51 -3.14 -11.02
C MET A 101 3.46 -3.11 -9.91
N GLU A 102 3.52 -4.10 -9.02
CA GLU A 102 2.68 -4.17 -7.82
C GLU A 102 3.22 -3.28 -6.69
N PHE A 103 2.37 -2.99 -5.71
CA PHE A 103 2.70 -2.19 -4.51
C PHE A 103 4.00 -2.63 -3.84
N GLY A 104 4.28 -3.94 -3.82
CA GLY A 104 5.50 -4.50 -3.24
C GLY A 104 6.78 -3.91 -3.82
N ILE A 105 6.83 -3.62 -5.13
CA ILE A 105 8.02 -2.99 -5.76
C ILE A 105 8.23 -1.59 -5.18
N TRP A 106 7.20 -0.79 -5.07
CA TRP A 106 7.27 0.58 -4.56
C TRP A 106 7.71 0.63 -3.09
N LYS A 107 7.20 -0.30 -2.27
CA LYS A 107 7.67 -0.48 -0.89
C LYS A 107 9.16 -0.80 -0.83
N TYR A 108 9.63 -1.76 -1.64
CA TYR A 108 11.02 -2.19 -1.62
C TYR A 108 12.01 -1.10 -2.07
N MET A 109 11.58 -0.08 -2.83
CA MET A 109 12.45 1.08 -3.14
C MET A 109 12.99 1.78 -1.89
N PHE A 110 12.33 1.62 -0.73
CA PHE A 110 12.78 2.14 0.57
C PHE A 110 13.56 1.12 1.41
N SER A 111 13.76 -0.12 0.95
CA SER A 111 14.65 -1.07 1.64
C SER A 111 16.12 -0.61 1.55
N PRO A 112 16.98 -1.00 2.49
CA PRO A 112 18.35 -0.47 2.56
C PRO A 112 19.14 -0.55 1.26
N VAL A 113 19.00 -1.66 0.53
CA VAL A 113 19.79 -1.89 -0.70
C VAL A 113 19.21 -1.11 -1.86
N GLN A 114 17.89 -1.21 -2.14
CA GLN A 114 17.25 -0.46 -3.22
C GLN A 114 17.39 1.05 -3.00
N TYR A 115 17.16 1.53 -1.77
CA TYR A 115 17.35 2.93 -1.42
C TYR A 115 18.77 3.41 -1.70
N ARG A 116 19.79 2.59 -1.40
CA ARG A 116 21.19 2.90 -1.68
C ARG A 116 21.48 3.01 -3.17
N VAL A 117 21.08 2.00 -3.96
CA VAL A 117 21.41 1.95 -5.40
C VAL A 117 20.60 2.95 -6.23
N THR A 118 19.46 3.41 -5.75
CA THR A 118 18.67 4.48 -6.39
C THR A 118 19.10 5.90 -5.98
N GLY A 119 20.22 6.04 -5.27
CA GLY A 119 20.83 7.35 -4.99
C GLY A 119 20.48 7.95 -3.62
N ARG A 120 19.89 7.21 -2.69
CA ARG A 120 19.58 7.62 -1.29
C ARG A 120 18.74 8.88 -1.14
N ASN A 121 17.95 9.24 -2.13
CA ASN A 121 17.24 10.52 -2.19
C ASN A 121 15.70 10.40 -2.27
N LEU A 122 15.15 9.17 -2.26
CA LEU A 122 13.71 8.94 -2.35
C LEU A 122 12.92 9.53 -1.18
N LEU A 123 13.55 9.78 -0.02
CA LEU A 123 12.87 10.47 1.10
C LEU A 123 12.41 11.89 0.74
N SER A 124 12.96 12.50 -0.30
CA SER A 124 12.54 13.82 -0.76
C SER A 124 11.13 13.85 -1.36
N ILE A 125 10.52 12.69 -1.65
CA ILE A 125 9.11 12.62 -2.06
C ILE A 125 8.14 12.86 -0.89
N PHE A 126 8.67 12.91 0.34
CA PHE A 126 7.94 13.24 1.56
C PHE A 126 8.46 14.56 2.17
N PRO A 127 8.23 15.72 1.49
CA PRO A 127 8.77 17.01 1.94
C PRO A 127 8.29 17.41 3.34
N ASN A 128 7.05 17.04 3.69
CA ASN A 128 6.41 17.40 4.95
C ASN A 128 6.57 16.33 6.06
N LYS A 129 7.43 15.31 5.86
CA LYS A 129 7.70 14.34 6.91
C LYS A 129 8.37 15.02 8.13
N PRO A 130 8.08 14.58 9.36
CA PRO A 130 8.72 15.12 10.55
C PRO A 130 10.24 15.00 10.51
N ARG A 131 10.92 15.89 11.23
CA ARG A 131 12.34 15.72 11.49
C ARG A 131 12.57 14.54 12.44
N SER A 132 13.64 13.77 12.19
CA SER A 132 14.04 12.68 13.08
C SER A 132 14.44 13.21 14.46
N SER A 133 14.04 12.50 15.52
CA SER A 133 14.45 12.74 16.90
C SER A 133 15.32 11.58 17.40
N ARG A 134 15.72 11.62 18.67
CA ARG A 134 16.40 10.49 19.34
C ARG A 134 15.53 9.23 19.39
N GLU A 135 14.22 9.40 19.55
CA GLU A 135 13.25 8.33 19.78
C GLU A 135 12.73 7.76 18.44
N ILE A 136 12.50 8.63 17.43
CA ILE A 136 11.94 8.21 16.15
C ILE A 136 12.80 8.72 15.00
N GLN A 137 13.33 7.77 14.22
CA GLN A 137 14.12 8.05 13.03
C GLN A 137 13.22 7.95 11.78
N TYR A 138 12.75 9.07 11.24
CA TYR A 138 11.94 9.15 10.01
C TYR A 138 12.82 8.98 8.76
N ASN A 139 13.52 7.85 8.68
CA ASN A 139 14.42 7.46 7.60
C ASN A 139 13.73 6.51 6.60
N HIS A 140 14.48 6.00 5.63
CA HIS A 140 13.97 5.07 4.63
C HIS A 140 13.43 3.76 5.24
N THR A 141 14.03 3.26 6.32
CA THR A 141 13.56 2.06 7.03
C THR A 141 12.20 2.32 7.70
N TYR A 142 12.00 3.50 8.28
CA TYR A 142 10.70 3.89 8.82
C TYR A 142 9.63 3.88 7.72
N ILE A 143 9.90 4.52 6.57
CA ILE A 143 8.98 4.53 5.43
C ILE A 143 8.71 3.11 4.93
N PHE A 144 9.75 2.29 4.78
CA PHE A 144 9.60 0.88 4.40
C PHE A 144 8.61 0.14 5.32
N ASN A 145 8.78 0.28 6.64
CA ASN A 145 7.93 -0.38 7.63
C ASN A 145 6.47 0.11 7.58
N GLU A 146 6.25 1.40 7.35
CA GLU A 146 4.89 1.92 7.22
C GLU A 146 4.22 1.44 5.92
N LEU A 147 4.96 1.43 4.81
CA LEU A 147 4.49 0.88 3.54
C LEU A 147 4.24 -0.64 3.62
N ASP A 148 5.01 -1.37 4.44
CA ASP A 148 4.81 -2.80 4.66
C ASP A 148 3.47 -3.10 5.34
N LYS A 149 3.05 -2.26 6.31
CA LYS A 149 1.72 -2.35 6.94
C LYS A 149 0.60 -2.14 5.92
N VAL A 150 0.75 -1.13 5.03
CA VAL A 150 -0.22 -0.87 3.95
C VAL A 150 -0.28 -2.05 2.98
N ASN A 151 0.88 -2.56 2.55
CA ASN A 151 0.97 -3.73 1.66
C ASN A 151 0.35 -4.98 2.29
N SER A 152 0.55 -5.20 3.59
CA SER A 152 -0.05 -6.31 4.32
C SER A 152 -1.58 -6.23 4.33
N LEU A 153 -2.16 -5.04 4.55
CA LEU A 153 -3.61 -4.86 4.45
C LEU A 153 -4.10 -5.08 3.02
N ARG A 154 -3.42 -4.52 2.01
CA ARG A 154 -3.74 -4.73 0.59
C ARG A 154 -3.79 -6.22 0.23
N ASN A 155 -2.81 -6.99 0.68
CA ASN A 155 -2.76 -8.43 0.44
C ASN A 155 -3.90 -9.18 1.15
N ARG A 156 -4.21 -8.84 2.41
CA ARG A 156 -5.36 -9.41 3.11
C ARG A 156 -6.68 -9.16 2.37
N ILE A 157 -6.88 -7.96 1.83
CA ILE A 157 -8.06 -7.64 1.03
C ILE A 157 -8.07 -8.46 -0.27
N ALA A 158 -6.95 -8.54 -0.98
CA ALA A 158 -6.83 -9.28 -2.23
C ALA A 158 -7.07 -10.79 -2.05
N HIS A 159 -6.73 -11.34 -0.87
CA HIS A 159 -6.99 -12.73 -0.49
C HIS A 159 -8.34 -12.92 0.21
N HIS A 160 -9.23 -11.93 0.19
CA HIS A 160 -10.56 -11.97 0.81
C HIS A 160 -10.53 -12.29 2.32
N GLU A 161 -9.43 -11.97 3.01
CA GLU A 161 -9.32 -12.12 4.44
C GLU A 161 -10.19 -11.09 5.18
N THR A 162 -10.66 -11.49 6.37
CA THR A 162 -11.45 -10.61 7.22
C THR A 162 -10.56 -9.52 7.83
N ILE A 163 -11.00 -8.25 7.78
CA ILE A 163 -10.28 -7.10 8.33
C ILE A 163 -11.02 -6.40 9.47
N CYS A 164 -12.22 -6.85 9.82
CA CYS A 164 -13.05 -6.30 10.90
C CYS A 164 -12.92 -7.04 12.23
N PHE A 165 -11.90 -7.87 12.41
CA PHE A 165 -11.65 -8.62 13.63
C PHE A 165 -10.24 -8.39 14.18
N ALA A 166 -10.11 -8.46 15.49
CA ALA A 166 -8.81 -8.58 16.14
C ALA A 166 -8.08 -9.86 15.64
N SER A 167 -6.75 -9.80 15.59
CA SER A 167 -5.94 -10.91 15.07
C SER A 167 -6.25 -12.23 15.79
N HIS A 168 -6.45 -13.27 15.00
CA HIS A 168 -6.68 -14.66 15.46
C HIS A 168 -7.88 -14.85 16.40
N THR A 169 -8.81 -13.90 16.48
CA THR A 169 -10.01 -13.99 17.33
C THR A 169 -11.27 -13.74 16.54
N SER A 170 -12.45 -14.04 17.12
CA SER A 170 -13.76 -13.62 16.60
C SER A 170 -14.24 -12.31 17.24
N THR A 171 -13.36 -11.58 17.92
CA THR A 171 -13.69 -10.28 18.50
C THR A 171 -13.76 -9.20 17.42
N ILE A 172 -14.91 -8.55 17.28
CA ILE A 172 -15.10 -7.44 16.34
C ILE A 172 -14.18 -6.29 16.75
N ASP A 173 -13.31 -5.86 15.82
CA ASP A 173 -12.34 -4.78 16.04
C ASP A 173 -11.99 -4.10 14.71
N THR A 174 -12.22 -2.81 14.61
CA THR A 174 -11.87 -1.99 13.44
C THR A 174 -10.55 -1.25 13.60
N SER A 175 -9.85 -1.39 14.73
CA SER A 175 -8.61 -0.63 15.05
C SER A 175 -7.52 -0.85 14.01
N TYR A 176 -7.38 -2.09 13.53
CA TYR A 176 -6.40 -2.40 12.48
C TYR A 176 -6.64 -1.57 11.20
N VAL A 177 -7.89 -1.53 10.74
CA VAL A 177 -8.30 -0.76 9.54
C VAL A 177 -8.10 0.72 9.75
N THR A 178 -8.62 1.27 10.86
CA THR A 178 -8.55 2.70 11.17
C THR A 178 -7.11 3.18 11.35
N ASN A 179 -6.24 2.35 11.94
CA ASN A 179 -4.81 2.66 12.09
C ASN A 179 -4.10 2.75 10.73
N ILE A 180 -4.34 1.78 9.81
CA ILE A 180 -3.73 1.82 8.47
C ILE A 180 -4.31 2.98 7.65
N TYR A 181 -5.62 3.22 7.72
CA TYR A 181 -6.26 4.36 7.07
C TYR A 181 -5.64 5.70 7.52
N THR A 182 -5.51 5.92 8.82
CA THR A 182 -4.87 7.13 9.39
C THR A 182 -3.43 7.25 8.90
N LYS A 183 -2.70 6.14 8.83
CA LYS A 183 -1.33 6.10 8.32
C LYS A 183 -1.25 6.52 6.86
N ILE A 184 -2.13 6.02 6.00
CA ILE A 184 -2.18 6.42 4.59
C ILE A 184 -2.45 7.92 4.45
N LYS A 185 -3.40 8.47 5.21
CA LYS A 185 -3.65 9.93 5.22
C LYS A 185 -2.44 10.74 5.70
N THR A 186 -1.72 10.24 6.70
CA THR A 186 -0.46 10.83 7.16
C THR A 186 0.60 10.82 6.05
N LEU A 187 0.76 9.71 5.34
CA LEU A 187 1.73 9.60 4.24
C LEU A 187 1.37 10.51 3.07
N PHE A 188 0.08 10.66 2.71
CA PHE A 188 -0.37 11.66 1.73
C PHE A 188 0.03 13.07 2.16
N SER A 189 -0.24 13.44 3.42
CA SER A 189 0.15 14.75 3.97
C SER A 189 1.67 14.96 3.91
N TRP A 190 2.47 13.94 4.17
CA TRP A 190 3.94 14.02 4.04
C TRP A 190 4.39 14.17 2.59
N MET A 191 3.62 13.67 1.62
CA MET A 191 3.85 13.83 0.19
C MET A 191 3.35 15.18 -0.35
N ASP A 192 2.84 16.06 0.51
CA ASP A 192 2.20 17.34 0.13
C ASP A 192 0.94 17.15 -0.72
N ILE A 193 0.18 16.08 -0.46
CA ILE A 193 -1.08 15.76 -1.16
C ILE A 193 -2.24 15.98 -0.19
N ASP A 194 -3.19 16.84 -0.58
CA ASP A 194 -4.47 16.98 0.13
C ASP A 194 -5.35 15.75 -0.13
N SER A 195 -5.27 14.81 0.81
CA SER A 195 -6.05 13.58 0.72
C SER A 195 -7.57 13.80 0.81
N ASN A 196 -8.04 14.90 1.38
CA ASN A 196 -9.47 15.16 1.46
C ASN A 196 -10.02 15.56 0.08
N SER A 197 -9.30 16.40 -0.65
CA SER A 197 -9.64 16.73 -2.04
C SER A 197 -9.49 15.53 -2.97
N LEU A 198 -8.38 14.78 -2.86
CA LEU A 198 -8.12 13.62 -3.71
C LEU A 198 -9.18 12.51 -3.55
N LEU A 199 -9.62 12.27 -2.31
CA LEU A 199 -10.54 11.19 -1.96
C LEU A 199 -11.99 11.67 -1.80
N TYR A 200 -12.30 12.88 -2.24
CA TYR A 200 -13.66 13.44 -2.16
C TYR A 200 -14.68 12.52 -2.83
N GLY A 201 -15.73 12.16 -2.10
CA GLY A 201 -16.75 11.22 -2.57
C GLY A 201 -16.34 9.74 -2.59
N LEU A 202 -15.09 9.41 -2.25
CA LEU A 202 -14.55 8.04 -2.24
C LEU A 202 -14.24 7.52 -0.82
N ASP A 203 -14.12 8.41 0.16
CA ASP A 203 -13.68 8.09 1.51
C ASP A 203 -14.88 7.93 2.47
N HIS A 204 -15.32 6.69 2.69
CA HIS A 204 -16.40 6.36 3.61
C HIS A 204 -15.96 5.44 4.77
N ILE A 205 -14.64 5.26 4.98
CA ILE A 205 -14.07 4.32 5.97
C ILE A 205 -14.65 4.55 7.37
N ASN A 206 -14.65 5.80 7.83
CA ASN A 206 -15.13 6.13 9.18
C ASN A 206 -16.61 5.77 9.37
N ARG A 207 -17.43 5.97 8.34
CA ARG A 207 -18.86 5.61 8.37
C ARG A 207 -19.04 4.10 8.50
N VAL A 208 -18.33 3.31 7.69
CA VAL A 208 -18.44 1.84 7.70
C VAL A 208 -17.90 1.27 9.01
N CYS A 209 -16.76 1.76 9.50
CA CYS A 209 -16.20 1.36 10.80
C CYS A 209 -17.18 1.69 11.95
N ALA A 210 -17.85 2.85 11.91
CA ALA A 210 -18.87 3.20 12.89
C ALA A 210 -20.05 2.22 12.87
N GLN A 211 -20.53 1.80 11.70
CA GLN A 211 -21.60 0.79 11.56
C GLN A 211 -21.18 -0.56 12.16
N ILE A 212 -19.93 -1.01 11.92
CA ILE A 212 -19.39 -2.24 12.53
C ILE A 212 -19.36 -2.13 14.05
N ASN A 213 -18.89 -1.00 14.59
CA ASN A 213 -18.79 -0.76 16.02
C ASN A 213 -20.19 -0.63 16.68
N GLN A 214 -21.16 -0.04 15.98
CA GLN A 214 -22.55 -0.01 16.46
C GLN A 214 -23.19 -1.41 16.53
N LEU A 215 -22.90 -2.28 15.54
CA LEU A 215 -23.33 -3.66 15.58
C LEU A 215 -22.72 -4.40 16.78
N LYS A 216 -21.42 -4.22 17.03
CA LYS A 216 -20.71 -4.76 18.20
C LYS A 216 -21.38 -4.37 19.52
N ASN A 217 -21.75 -3.10 19.68
CA ASN A 217 -22.34 -2.58 20.93
C ASN A 217 -23.80 -3.05 21.16
N ARG A 218 -24.44 -3.69 20.19
CA ARG A 218 -25.79 -4.26 20.26
C ARG A 218 -25.78 -5.79 20.44
N LEU A 219 -24.63 -6.39 20.66
CA LEU A 219 -24.43 -7.80 20.95
C LEU A 219 -24.40 -8.05 22.44
#